data_fa1cf8958491886f0a55570b333a295b
#
_entry.id   fa1cf8958491886f0a55570b333a295b
#
_cell.length_a   1.000
_cell.length_b   1.000
_cell.length_c   1.000
_cell.angle_alpha   90.00
_cell.angle_beta   90.00
_cell.angle_gamma   90.00
#
_symmetry.space_group_name_H-M   'P 1'
#
loop_
_entity.id
_entity.type
_entity.pdbx_description
1 polymer ?
#
loop_
_entity_poly.entity_id
_entity_poly.type
_entity_poly.pdbx_seq_one_letter_code
_entity_poly.pdbx_strand_id
1 'polypeptide(L)'
;MFNLFLPFISKGSNRKAAFKKIDKMLLKVHKPVSVFLFIICLIHIICVVPILKNRNLLVMVSGIVSVTFMVLLVYLCHMIKDRKRKILWHRILAALMATGIIGHFIAYIIDFNNYQRNIESIEINDINLESVEDGIYRGECDAGYIYAKAEVEIKDGVIVSVNLLEHRNERGKLAEKIVDNIISEQRIDVDAISGATNSSNVIKKAVEKAVSGGMYG
;
A
#
# COMPACT_ATOMS: atom_id res chain seq x y z
N MET A 1 0.33 -26.69 21.47
CA MET A 1 0.92 -25.35 21.28
C MET A 1 1.21 -24.65 22.63
N PHE A 2 0.35 -24.76 23.60
CA PHE A 2 0.50 -24.11 24.92
C PHE A 2 1.52 -24.73 25.88
N ASN A 3 2.07 -25.92 25.60
CA ASN A 3 3.01 -26.60 26.48
C ASN A 3 4.39 -25.91 26.65
N LEU A 4 4.70 -24.86 25.89
CA LEU A 4 5.95 -24.10 26.05
C LEU A 4 5.86 -23.08 27.21
N PHE A 5 4.64 -22.62 27.56
CA PHE A 5 4.40 -21.65 28.63
C PHE A 5 3.88 -22.30 29.93
N LEU A 6 3.57 -23.60 29.91
CA LEU A 6 3.00 -24.30 31.03
C LEU A 6 3.89 -24.44 32.31
N PRO A 7 5.22 -24.54 32.24
CA PRO A 7 6.02 -24.69 33.47
C PRO A 7 5.96 -23.47 34.37
N PHE A 8 5.71 -22.27 33.82
CA PHE A 8 5.72 -21.03 34.62
C PHE A 8 4.41 -20.70 35.33
N ILE A 9 3.27 -21.29 34.92
CA ILE A 9 1.93 -20.85 35.36
C ILE A 9 1.19 -21.88 36.22
N SER A 10 1.69 -23.12 36.34
CA SER A 10 0.89 -24.25 36.86
C SER A 10 1.33 -24.79 38.19
N LYS A 11 0.88 -24.17 39.28
CA LYS A 11 0.95 -24.76 40.64
C LYS A 11 -0.42 -25.30 41.18
N GLY A 12 -1.50 -25.37 40.38
CA GLY A 12 -2.83 -25.83 40.82
C GLY A 12 -3.46 -26.87 39.90
N SER A 13 -4.01 -27.96 40.45
CA SER A 13 -4.68 -29.06 39.73
C SER A 13 -5.83 -28.55 38.80
N ASN A 14 -6.63 -27.61 39.30
CA ASN A 14 -7.77 -27.04 38.55
C ASN A 14 -7.34 -26.22 37.34
N ARG A 15 -6.19 -25.54 37.39
CA ARG A 15 -5.65 -24.80 36.25
C ARG A 15 -5.20 -25.74 35.13
N LYS A 16 -4.58 -26.88 35.47
CA LYS A 16 -4.18 -27.88 34.46
C LYS A 16 -5.37 -28.45 33.67
N ALA A 17 -6.49 -28.69 34.35
CA ALA A 17 -7.72 -29.16 33.72
C ALA A 17 -8.33 -28.11 32.78
N ALA A 18 -8.39 -26.85 33.17
CA ALA A 18 -8.86 -25.75 32.35
C ALA A 18 -7.98 -25.54 31.10
N PHE A 19 -6.65 -25.55 31.21
CA PHE A 19 -5.74 -25.45 30.08
C PHE A 19 -5.87 -26.62 29.12
N LYS A 20 -6.09 -27.85 29.59
CA LYS A 20 -6.31 -29.03 28.76
C LYS A 20 -7.63 -28.94 27.97
N LYS A 21 -8.66 -28.32 28.58
CA LYS A 21 -9.95 -28.09 27.90
C LYS A 21 -9.81 -27.03 26.79
N ILE A 22 -9.10 -25.95 27.08
CA ILE A 22 -8.80 -24.88 26.09
C ILE A 22 -7.96 -25.44 24.93
N ASP A 23 -6.92 -26.22 25.21
CA ASP A 23 -6.06 -26.83 24.18
C ASP A 23 -6.88 -27.75 23.24
N LYS A 24 -7.77 -28.57 23.80
CA LYS A 24 -8.68 -29.41 22.99
C LYS A 24 -9.62 -28.57 22.11
N MET A 25 -10.14 -27.46 22.63
CA MET A 25 -11.02 -26.57 21.87
C MET A 25 -10.25 -25.89 20.74
N LEU A 26 -9.05 -25.36 21.03
CA LEU A 26 -8.19 -24.72 20.04
C LEU A 26 -7.81 -25.70 18.91
N LEU A 27 -7.50 -26.97 19.24
CA LEU A 27 -7.20 -27.98 18.23
C LEU A 27 -8.37 -28.29 17.30
N LYS A 28 -9.62 -28.23 17.81
CA LYS A 28 -10.82 -28.43 16.96
C LYS A 28 -11.01 -27.33 15.92
N VAL A 29 -10.72 -26.05 16.27
CA VAL A 29 -10.90 -24.91 15.38
C VAL A 29 -9.66 -24.64 14.54
N HIS A 30 -8.49 -25.21 14.88
CA HIS A 30 -7.23 -24.94 14.20
C HIS A 30 -7.28 -25.24 12.69
N LYS A 31 -7.82 -26.41 12.30
CA LYS A 31 -7.92 -26.79 10.87
C LYS A 31 -8.82 -25.84 10.06
N PRO A 32 -10.10 -25.60 10.46
CA PRO A 32 -10.96 -24.71 9.69
C PRO A 32 -10.42 -23.27 9.65
N VAL A 33 -9.86 -22.76 10.77
CA VAL A 33 -9.25 -21.42 10.80
C VAL A 33 -8.03 -21.34 9.88
N SER A 34 -7.20 -22.39 9.82
CA SER A 34 -6.02 -22.40 8.93
C SER A 34 -6.43 -22.42 7.45
N VAL A 35 -7.47 -23.18 7.08
CA VAL A 35 -7.99 -23.19 5.71
C VAL A 35 -8.59 -21.83 5.34
N PHE A 36 -9.36 -21.23 6.24
CA PHE A 36 -9.95 -19.91 6.03
C PHE A 36 -8.88 -18.83 5.85
N LEU A 37 -7.85 -18.83 6.71
CA LEU A 37 -6.70 -17.92 6.59
C LEU A 37 -5.99 -18.08 5.25
N PHE A 38 -5.77 -19.31 4.80
CA PHE A 38 -5.15 -19.60 3.51
C PHE A 38 -5.97 -19.02 2.34
N ILE A 39 -7.29 -19.19 2.37
CA ILE A 39 -8.19 -18.65 1.34
C ILE A 39 -8.12 -17.10 1.34
N ILE A 40 -8.17 -16.47 2.53
CA ILE A 40 -8.06 -15.00 2.63
C ILE A 40 -6.71 -14.52 2.08
N CYS A 41 -5.60 -15.21 2.37
CA CYS A 41 -4.29 -14.87 1.81
C CYS A 41 -4.26 -14.97 0.29
N LEU A 42 -4.90 -15.99 -0.31
CA LEU A 42 -5.00 -16.11 -1.77
C LEU A 42 -5.80 -14.96 -2.38
N ILE A 43 -6.94 -14.62 -1.79
CA ILE A 43 -7.76 -13.47 -2.24
C ILE A 43 -6.95 -12.18 -2.12
N HIS A 44 -6.26 -11.97 -0.99
CA HIS A 44 -5.40 -10.81 -0.80
C HIS A 44 -4.32 -10.70 -1.89
N ILE A 45 -3.62 -11.78 -2.21
CA ILE A 45 -2.61 -11.81 -3.27
C ILE A 45 -3.22 -11.41 -4.61
N ILE A 46 -4.36 -11.99 -4.98
CA ILE A 46 -5.05 -11.67 -6.25
C ILE A 46 -5.42 -10.18 -6.31
N CYS A 47 -5.91 -9.60 -5.22
CA CYS A 47 -6.28 -8.18 -5.16
C CYS A 47 -5.08 -7.24 -5.20
N VAL A 48 -3.92 -7.65 -4.66
CA VAL A 48 -2.73 -6.79 -4.55
C VAL A 48 -1.86 -6.81 -5.81
N VAL A 49 -1.83 -7.94 -6.56
CA VAL A 49 -0.98 -8.08 -7.75
C VAL A 49 -1.11 -6.90 -8.74
N PRO A 50 -2.31 -6.40 -9.09
CA PRO A 50 -2.45 -5.30 -10.05
C PRO A 50 -1.81 -3.97 -9.60
N ILE A 51 -1.74 -3.73 -8.28
CA ILE A 51 -1.24 -2.48 -7.69
C ILE A 51 0.18 -2.62 -7.13
N LEU A 52 0.79 -3.78 -7.28
CA LEU A 52 2.08 -4.11 -6.66
C LEU A 52 3.20 -3.15 -7.10
N LYS A 53 3.19 -2.75 -8.37
CA LYS A 53 4.18 -1.80 -8.92
C LYS A 53 4.19 -0.42 -8.27
N ASN A 54 3.09 -0.04 -7.61
CA ASN A 54 2.92 1.26 -6.94
C ASN A 54 3.24 1.17 -5.45
N ARG A 55 3.71 0.02 -4.95
CA ARG A 55 4.00 -0.20 -3.53
C ARG A 55 5.49 -0.12 -3.24
N ASN A 56 5.81 0.31 -2.02
CA ASN A 56 7.18 0.35 -1.55
C ASN A 56 7.81 -1.06 -1.55
N LEU A 57 9.09 -1.13 -1.89
CA LEU A 57 9.85 -2.39 -1.93
C LEU A 57 9.79 -3.15 -0.60
N LEU A 58 9.82 -2.46 0.53
CA LEU A 58 9.74 -3.09 1.86
C LEU A 58 8.42 -3.84 2.06
N VAL A 59 7.28 -3.24 1.63
CA VAL A 59 5.95 -3.87 1.69
C VAL A 59 5.92 -5.10 0.78
N MET A 60 6.46 -5.00 -0.43
CA MET A 60 6.53 -6.15 -1.37
C MET A 60 7.35 -7.30 -0.79
N VAL A 61 8.57 -7.02 -0.35
CA VAL A 61 9.49 -8.05 0.16
C VAL A 61 8.92 -8.72 1.42
N SER A 62 8.39 -7.95 2.36
CA SER A 62 7.79 -8.51 3.59
C SER A 62 6.57 -9.40 3.30
N GLY A 63 5.75 -9.05 2.29
CA GLY A 63 4.65 -9.87 1.83
C GLY A 63 5.12 -11.19 1.22
N ILE A 64 6.10 -11.15 0.32
CA ILE A 64 6.70 -12.35 -0.31
C ILE A 64 7.29 -13.27 0.76
N VAL A 65 8.03 -12.73 1.73
CA VAL A 65 8.62 -13.51 2.83
C VAL A 65 7.53 -14.21 3.65
N SER A 66 6.43 -13.51 3.97
CA SER A 66 5.31 -14.08 4.73
C SER A 66 4.63 -15.23 3.98
N VAL A 67 4.39 -15.06 2.68
CA VAL A 67 3.83 -16.11 1.81
C VAL A 67 4.77 -17.29 1.70
N THR A 68 6.08 -17.05 1.59
CA THR A 68 7.08 -18.12 1.52
C THR A 68 7.05 -18.99 2.78
N PHE A 69 6.98 -18.39 3.98
CA PHE A 69 6.85 -19.16 5.22
C PHE A 69 5.53 -19.94 5.28
N MET A 70 4.43 -19.39 4.76
CA MET A 70 3.15 -20.09 4.69
C MET A 70 3.25 -21.32 3.78
N VAL A 71 3.83 -21.21 2.60
CA VAL A 71 4.03 -22.31 1.65
C VAL A 71 4.95 -23.37 2.25
N LEU A 72 6.08 -22.97 2.85
CA LEU A 72 7.01 -23.88 3.52
C LEU A 72 6.34 -24.63 4.69
N LEU A 73 5.48 -23.95 5.46
CA LEU A 73 4.73 -24.58 6.55
C LEU A 73 3.85 -25.73 6.04
N VAL A 74 3.11 -25.49 4.95
CA VAL A 74 2.23 -26.51 4.35
C VAL A 74 3.07 -27.64 3.76
N TYR A 75 4.12 -27.30 2.97
CA TYR A 75 4.97 -28.27 2.30
C TYR A 75 5.71 -29.18 3.29
N LEU A 76 6.42 -28.63 4.27
CA LEU A 76 7.18 -29.41 5.25
C LEU A 76 6.27 -30.25 6.16
N CYS A 77 5.09 -29.72 6.53
CA CYS A 77 4.11 -30.51 7.27
C CYS A 77 3.57 -31.70 6.49
N HIS A 78 3.55 -31.63 5.16
CA HIS A 78 3.18 -32.76 4.30
C HIS A 78 4.33 -33.76 4.18
N MET A 79 5.55 -33.31 3.95
CA MET A 79 6.73 -34.14 3.65
C MET A 79 7.29 -34.87 4.88
N ILE A 80 7.28 -34.25 6.07
CA ILE A 80 7.88 -34.83 7.27
C ILE A 80 6.97 -35.94 7.83
N LYS A 81 7.46 -37.18 7.82
CA LYS A 81 6.77 -38.36 8.35
C LYS A 81 6.93 -38.49 9.87
N ASP A 82 8.12 -38.14 10.39
CA ASP A 82 8.39 -38.20 11.83
C ASP A 82 7.57 -37.18 12.61
N ARG A 83 6.74 -37.65 13.56
CA ARG A 83 5.80 -36.81 14.32
C ARG A 83 6.51 -35.76 15.16
N LYS A 84 7.67 -36.06 15.79
CA LYS A 84 8.36 -35.10 16.66
C LYS A 84 8.98 -33.96 15.81
N ARG A 85 9.65 -34.30 14.72
CA ARG A 85 10.22 -33.35 13.76
C ARG A 85 9.13 -32.51 13.12
N LYS A 86 8.01 -33.13 12.71
CA LYS A 86 6.85 -32.40 12.14
C LYS A 86 6.31 -31.33 13.07
N ILE A 87 6.11 -31.65 14.36
CA ILE A 87 5.61 -30.70 15.36
C ILE A 87 6.64 -29.57 15.59
N LEU A 88 7.92 -29.90 15.66
CA LEU A 88 8.98 -28.91 15.82
C LEU A 88 9.00 -27.91 14.66
N TRP A 89 9.08 -28.39 13.43
CA TRP A 89 9.10 -27.54 12.22
C TRP A 89 7.82 -26.75 12.06
N HIS A 90 6.65 -27.36 12.33
CA HIS A 90 5.39 -26.64 12.33
C HIS A 90 5.40 -25.45 13.28
N ARG A 91 5.93 -25.60 14.50
CA ARG A 91 6.00 -24.52 15.47
C ARG A 91 6.96 -23.41 15.04
N ILE A 92 8.13 -23.77 14.54
CA ILE A 92 9.13 -22.80 14.05
C ILE A 92 8.55 -22.00 12.90
N LEU A 93 8.05 -22.68 11.87
CA LEU A 93 7.51 -22.00 10.69
C LEU A 93 6.24 -21.19 10.98
N ALA A 94 5.39 -21.67 11.87
CA ALA A 94 4.21 -20.90 12.30
C ALA A 94 4.60 -19.64 13.05
N ALA A 95 5.65 -19.68 13.89
CA ALA A 95 6.19 -18.49 14.56
C ALA A 95 6.81 -17.51 13.55
N LEU A 96 7.62 -18.01 12.61
CA LEU A 96 8.22 -17.19 11.55
C LEU A 96 7.15 -16.57 10.64
N MET A 97 6.11 -17.32 10.27
CA MET A 97 4.98 -16.80 9.51
C MET A 97 4.23 -15.71 10.29
N ALA A 98 3.96 -15.92 11.57
CA ALA A 98 3.26 -14.95 12.39
C ALA A 98 4.08 -13.63 12.53
N THR A 99 5.38 -13.73 12.77
CA THR A 99 6.27 -12.55 12.81
C THR A 99 6.38 -11.88 11.46
N GLY A 100 6.42 -12.65 10.36
CA GLY A 100 6.39 -12.13 8.99
C GLY A 100 5.13 -11.33 8.69
N ILE A 101 3.95 -11.85 9.06
CA ILE A 101 2.66 -11.17 8.88
C ILE A 101 2.63 -9.86 9.69
N ILE A 102 3.09 -9.88 10.95
CA ILE A 102 3.15 -8.68 11.78
C ILE A 102 4.11 -7.65 11.16
N GLY A 103 5.28 -8.09 10.70
CA GLY A 103 6.25 -7.23 10.03
C GLY A 103 5.71 -6.62 8.73
N HIS A 104 4.99 -7.41 7.94
CA HIS A 104 4.32 -6.94 6.72
C HIS A 104 3.25 -5.89 7.03
N PHE A 105 2.45 -6.10 8.07
CA PHE A 105 1.44 -5.13 8.51
C PHE A 105 2.07 -3.82 8.98
N ILE A 106 3.17 -3.90 9.75
CA ILE A 106 3.92 -2.71 10.18
C ILE A 106 4.52 -1.97 8.98
N ALA A 107 5.12 -2.70 8.04
CA ALA A 107 5.65 -2.10 6.81
C ALA A 107 4.57 -1.37 6.01
N TYR A 108 3.37 -1.96 5.89
CA TYR A 108 2.22 -1.33 5.26
C TYR A 108 1.78 -0.04 5.99
N ILE A 109 1.70 -0.05 7.33
CA ILE A 109 1.33 1.15 8.11
C ILE A 109 2.34 2.28 7.88
N ILE A 110 3.64 1.96 7.89
CA ILE A 110 4.69 2.96 7.65
C ILE A 110 4.56 3.55 6.25
N ASP A 111 4.37 2.71 5.24
CA ASP A 111 4.21 3.13 3.85
C ASP A 111 2.97 3.99 3.65
N PHE A 112 1.83 3.58 4.23
CA PHE A 112 0.59 4.34 4.20
C PHE A 112 0.71 5.70 4.90
N ASN A 113 1.35 5.77 6.07
CA ASN A 113 1.56 7.03 6.79
C ASN A 113 2.51 7.97 6.03
N ASN A 114 3.50 7.42 5.30
CA ASN A 114 4.37 8.23 4.44
C ASN A 114 3.57 8.83 3.28
N TYR A 115 2.74 8.02 2.62
CA TYR A 115 1.83 8.49 1.58
C TYR A 115 0.90 9.60 2.09
N GLN A 116 0.26 9.42 3.25
CA GLN A 116 -0.63 10.45 3.81
C GLN A 116 0.11 11.76 4.07
N ARG A 117 1.30 11.70 4.67
CA ARG A 117 2.15 12.90 4.88
C ARG A 117 2.53 13.58 3.57
N ASN A 118 2.86 12.81 2.53
CA ASN A 118 3.18 13.37 1.22
C ASN A 118 1.98 14.12 0.63
N ILE A 119 0.77 13.55 0.72
CA ILE A 119 -0.47 14.20 0.27
C ILE A 119 -0.78 15.45 1.07
N GLU A 120 -0.68 15.40 2.40
CA GLU A 120 -0.96 16.53 3.30
C GLU A 120 0.04 17.69 3.12
N SER A 121 1.25 17.39 2.66
CA SER A 121 2.29 18.40 2.38
C SER A 121 2.16 19.06 1.01
N ILE A 122 1.19 18.66 0.18
CA ILE A 122 0.96 19.29 -1.12
C ILE A 122 0.23 20.62 -0.92
N GLU A 123 0.96 21.70 -1.05
CA GLU A 123 0.42 23.06 -1.16
C GLU A 123 0.43 23.47 -2.62
N ILE A 124 -0.67 24.02 -3.10
CA ILE A 124 -0.82 24.50 -4.46
C ILE A 124 -0.75 26.02 -4.42
N ASN A 125 0.11 26.59 -5.28
CA ASN A 125 0.24 28.03 -5.43
C ASN A 125 -0.16 28.41 -6.86
N ASP A 126 -0.99 29.44 -6.98
CA ASP A 126 -1.22 30.05 -8.28
C ASP A 126 0.01 30.79 -8.75
N ILE A 127 0.25 30.72 -10.05
CA ILE A 127 1.38 31.36 -10.72
C ILE A 127 0.84 32.49 -11.59
N ASN A 128 1.50 33.65 -11.60
CA ASN A 128 1.18 34.70 -12.55
C ASN A 128 1.62 34.27 -13.97
N LEU A 129 0.66 33.82 -14.76
CA LEU A 129 0.89 33.31 -16.11
C LEU A 129 1.47 34.37 -17.07
N GLU A 130 1.15 35.66 -16.85
CA GLU A 130 1.69 36.77 -17.65
C GLU A 130 3.22 36.91 -17.56
N SER A 131 3.81 36.37 -16.47
CA SER A 131 5.25 36.37 -16.25
C SER A 131 5.99 35.17 -16.84
N VAL A 132 5.25 34.22 -17.40
CA VAL A 132 5.80 32.98 -17.96
C VAL A 132 5.97 33.14 -19.47
N GLU A 133 7.13 32.78 -20.00
CA GLU A 133 7.40 32.83 -21.44
C GLU A 133 6.54 31.80 -22.19
N ASP A 134 6.29 32.09 -23.47
CA ASP A 134 5.61 31.14 -24.35
C ASP A 134 6.41 29.86 -24.51
N GLY A 135 5.75 28.68 -24.34
CA GLY A 135 6.45 27.41 -24.47
C GLY A 135 5.69 26.22 -23.95
N ILE A 136 6.35 25.07 -24.02
CA ILE A 136 5.83 23.79 -23.51
C ILE A 136 6.66 23.44 -22.26
N TYR A 137 5.95 23.19 -21.18
CA TYR A 137 6.50 22.96 -19.86
C TYR A 137 6.11 21.58 -19.36
N ARG A 138 7.02 20.89 -18.66
CA ARG A 138 6.75 19.58 -18.08
C ARG A 138 7.04 19.58 -16.60
N GLY A 139 6.13 18.99 -15.84
CA GLY A 139 6.28 18.82 -14.41
C GLY A 139 5.73 17.50 -13.93
N GLU A 140 6.20 17.07 -12.78
CA GLU A 140 5.75 15.80 -12.20
C GLU A 140 5.62 15.91 -10.68
N CYS A 141 4.68 15.14 -10.14
CA CYS A 141 4.48 15.01 -8.70
C CYS A 141 4.28 13.55 -8.33
N ASP A 142 5.13 13.06 -7.43
CA ASP A 142 5.05 11.70 -6.88
C ASP A 142 4.69 11.78 -5.39
N ALA A 143 3.49 11.33 -5.04
CA ALA A 143 3.03 11.21 -3.67
C ALA A 143 3.10 9.76 -3.14
N GLY A 144 3.70 8.83 -3.90
CA GLY A 144 3.80 7.42 -3.59
C GLY A 144 2.75 6.58 -4.32
N TYR A 145 1.53 6.49 -3.80
CA TYR A 145 0.46 5.72 -4.46
C TYR A 145 -0.14 6.44 -5.66
N ILE A 146 -0.01 7.74 -5.70
CA ILE A 146 -0.48 8.60 -6.78
C ILE A 146 0.73 9.32 -7.38
N TYR A 147 0.82 9.30 -8.70
CA TYR A 147 1.82 10.02 -9.47
C TYR A 147 1.14 10.70 -10.65
N ALA A 148 1.53 11.92 -10.96
CA ALA A 148 1.11 12.59 -12.17
C ALA A 148 2.30 13.25 -12.86
N LYS A 149 2.31 13.19 -14.20
CA LYS A 149 3.21 13.92 -15.06
C LYS A 149 2.38 14.71 -16.07
N ALA A 150 2.55 16.01 -16.07
CA ALA A 150 1.79 16.93 -16.92
C ALA A 150 2.72 17.66 -17.88
N GLU A 151 2.19 17.94 -19.06
CA GLU A 151 2.75 18.86 -20.06
C GLU A 151 1.78 20.02 -20.22
N VAL A 152 2.26 21.24 -20.11
CA VAL A 152 1.48 22.46 -20.15
C VAL A 152 2.00 23.34 -21.28
N GLU A 153 1.13 23.79 -22.17
CA GLU A 153 1.45 24.76 -23.21
C GLU A 153 0.95 26.14 -22.78
N ILE A 154 1.86 27.11 -22.74
CA ILE A 154 1.56 28.53 -22.47
C ILE A 154 1.85 29.36 -23.70
N LYS A 155 0.92 30.25 -24.03
CA LYS A 155 1.05 31.21 -25.12
C LYS A 155 0.35 32.51 -24.76
N ASP A 156 1.01 33.63 -24.99
CA ASP A 156 0.48 34.96 -24.72
C ASP A 156 -0.04 35.10 -23.26
N GLY A 157 0.64 34.47 -22.28
CA GLY A 157 0.25 34.48 -20.87
C GLY A 157 -0.99 33.62 -20.53
N VAL A 158 -1.41 32.70 -21.43
CA VAL A 158 -2.61 31.87 -21.28
C VAL A 158 -2.22 30.39 -21.35
N ILE A 159 -2.85 29.56 -20.50
CA ILE A 159 -2.75 28.11 -20.61
C ILE A 159 -3.59 27.65 -21.82
N VAL A 160 -2.92 27.23 -22.89
CA VAL A 160 -3.58 26.75 -24.11
C VAL A 160 -3.97 25.29 -23.99
N SER A 161 -3.09 24.47 -23.41
CA SER A 161 -3.35 23.05 -23.22
C SER A 161 -2.67 22.49 -21.98
N VAL A 162 -3.27 21.49 -21.37
CA VAL A 162 -2.67 20.67 -20.30
C VAL A 162 -2.87 19.21 -20.68
N ASN A 163 -1.79 18.48 -20.91
CA ASN A 163 -1.81 17.08 -21.25
C ASN A 163 -1.25 16.24 -20.10
N LEU A 164 -1.99 15.26 -19.59
CA LEU A 164 -1.49 14.30 -18.64
C LEU A 164 -0.72 13.20 -19.39
N LEU A 165 0.61 13.23 -19.28
CA LEU A 165 1.49 12.24 -19.90
C LEU A 165 1.46 10.91 -19.15
N GLU A 166 1.34 10.97 -17.82
CA GLU A 166 1.18 9.81 -16.94
C GLU A 166 0.32 10.17 -15.73
N HIS A 167 -0.63 9.31 -15.39
CA HIS A 167 -1.38 9.41 -14.14
C HIS A 167 -1.54 8.01 -13.54
N ARG A 168 -0.73 7.71 -12.53
CA ARG A 168 -0.87 6.50 -11.71
C ARG A 168 -1.77 6.80 -10.53
N ASN A 169 -2.84 6.06 -10.40
CA ASN A 169 -3.80 6.19 -9.31
C ASN A 169 -4.44 4.83 -9.02
N GLU A 170 -5.03 4.67 -7.83
CA GLU A 170 -5.78 3.46 -7.48
C GLU A 170 -7.26 3.57 -7.85
N ARG A 171 -7.87 4.74 -7.61
CA ARG A 171 -9.31 5.01 -7.82
C ARG A 171 -9.60 6.41 -8.32
N GLY A 172 -8.57 7.21 -8.51
CA GLY A 172 -8.68 8.65 -8.78
C GLY A 172 -8.76 9.04 -10.25
N LYS A 173 -9.10 8.13 -11.17
CA LYS A 173 -9.16 8.43 -12.60
C LYS A 173 -10.06 9.63 -12.95
N LEU A 174 -11.14 9.83 -12.18
CA LEU A 174 -12.03 10.97 -12.37
C LEU A 174 -11.32 12.32 -12.18
N ALA A 175 -10.20 12.38 -11.44
CA ALA A 175 -9.42 13.59 -11.26
C ALA A 175 -8.82 14.15 -12.54
N GLU A 176 -8.69 13.35 -13.61
CA GLU A 176 -8.17 13.80 -14.90
C GLU A 176 -9.01 14.94 -15.49
N LYS A 177 -10.28 15.05 -15.13
CA LYS A 177 -11.17 16.17 -15.53
C LYS A 177 -10.75 17.53 -14.96
N ILE A 178 -9.86 17.58 -13.95
CA ILE A 178 -9.40 18.84 -13.39
C ILE A 178 -8.60 19.67 -14.39
N VAL A 179 -8.03 19.02 -15.39
CA VAL A 179 -7.35 19.67 -16.52
C VAL A 179 -8.26 20.65 -17.24
N ASP A 180 -9.52 20.27 -17.47
CA ASP A 180 -10.50 21.13 -18.13
C ASP A 180 -10.82 22.35 -17.26
N ASN A 181 -10.89 22.17 -15.95
CA ASN A 181 -11.13 23.28 -15.01
C ASN A 181 -9.93 24.25 -14.99
N ILE A 182 -8.69 23.73 -14.96
CA ILE A 182 -7.47 24.55 -15.01
C ILE A 182 -7.42 25.42 -16.26
N ILE A 183 -7.74 24.83 -17.43
CA ILE A 183 -7.77 25.55 -18.70
C ILE A 183 -8.91 26.59 -18.72
N SER A 184 -10.10 26.24 -18.25
CA SER A 184 -11.25 27.13 -18.28
C SER A 184 -11.15 28.29 -17.32
N GLU A 185 -10.56 28.09 -16.12
CA GLU A 185 -10.40 29.12 -15.11
C GLU A 185 -9.07 29.88 -15.22
N GLN A 186 -8.15 29.41 -16.08
CA GLN A 186 -6.82 30.00 -16.27
C GLN A 186 -6.05 30.16 -14.96
N ARG A 187 -6.20 29.18 -14.05
CA ARG A 187 -5.52 29.11 -12.76
C ARG A 187 -5.28 27.68 -12.36
N ILE A 188 -4.27 27.44 -11.53
CA ILE A 188 -3.86 26.09 -11.10
C ILE A 188 -4.65 25.65 -9.88
N ASP A 189 -4.89 26.57 -8.93
CA ASP A 189 -5.63 26.23 -7.72
C ASP A 189 -7.15 26.30 -7.92
N VAL A 190 -7.65 25.37 -8.73
CA VAL A 190 -9.08 25.12 -8.95
C VAL A 190 -9.62 24.12 -7.93
N ASP A 191 -10.93 24.05 -7.81
CA ASP A 191 -11.59 23.08 -6.94
C ASP A 191 -11.26 21.64 -7.32
N ALA A 192 -10.97 20.82 -6.31
CA ALA A 192 -10.69 19.40 -6.53
C ALA A 192 -11.94 18.64 -6.96
N ILE A 193 -11.76 17.65 -7.83
CA ILE A 193 -12.85 16.76 -8.28
C ILE A 193 -13.37 15.94 -7.09
N SER A 194 -14.67 16.02 -6.83
CA SER A 194 -15.32 15.31 -5.73
C SER A 194 -15.07 13.79 -5.82
N GLY A 195 -14.67 13.19 -4.71
CA GLY A 195 -14.31 11.77 -4.63
C GLY A 195 -12.92 11.42 -5.19
N ALA A 196 -12.15 12.40 -5.69
CA ALA A 196 -10.80 12.21 -6.22
C ALA A 196 -9.82 13.31 -5.78
N THR A 197 -10.01 13.89 -4.60
CA THR A 197 -9.27 15.05 -4.07
C THR A 197 -7.76 14.85 -4.08
N ASN A 198 -7.26 13.70 -3.58
CA ASN A 198 -5.82 13.43 -3.54
C ASN A 198 -5.20 13.41 -4.94
N SER A 199 -5.85 12.74 -5.90
CA SER A 199 -5.39 12.72 -7.29
C SER A 199 -5.46 14.11 -7.93
N SER A 200 -6.51 14.88 -7.66
CA SER A 200 -6.64 16.26 -8.11
C SER A 200 -5.47 17.13 -7.63
N ASN A 201 -5.11 17.04 -6.35
CA ASN A 201 -4.01 17.81 -5.79
C ASN A 201 -2.65 17.40 -6.40
N VAL A 202 -2.44 16.08 -6.64
CA VAL A 202 -1.20 15.60 -7.29
C VAL A 202 -1.11 16.11 -8.74
N ILE A 203 -2.23 16.13 -9.49
CA ILE A 203 -2.26 16.68 -10.86
C ILE A 203 -2.00 18.17 -10.84
N LYS A 204 -2.71 18.95 -9.98
CA LYS A 204 -2.47 20.40 -9.82
C LYS A 204 -1.00 20.70 -9.51
N LYS A 205 -0.40 19.93 -8.58
CA LYS A 205 1.01 20.10 -8.23
C LYS A 205 1.98 19.75 -9.37
N ALA A 206 1.64 18.79 -10.20
CA ALA A 206 2.42 18.48 -11.40
C ALA A 206 2.37 19.64 -12.41
N VAL A 207 1.17 20.24 -12.61
CA VAL A 207 0.97 21.43 -13.45
C VAL A 207 1.73 22.63 -12.88
N GLU A 208 1.62 22.92 -11.57
CA GLU A 208 2.36 23.98 -10.90
C GLU A 208 3.87 23.84 -11.13
N LYS A 209 4.41 22.63 -10.91
CA LYS A 209 5.82 22.35 -11.12
C LYS A 209 6.26 22.50 -12.58
N ALA A 210 5.38 22.19 -13.53
CA ALA A 210 5.65 22.41 -14.94
C ALA A 210 5.89 23.91 -15.19
N VAL A 211 4.96 24.76 -14.76
CA VAL A 211 4.99 26.19 -15.03
C VAL A 211 6.05 26.91 -14.21
N SER A 212 6.31 26.50 -12.95
CA SER A 212 7.31 27.11 -12.07
C SER A 212 8.75 26.64 -12.30
N GLY A 213 8.93 25.45 -12.90
CA GLY A 213 10.23 24.78 -13.03
C GLY A 213 11.06 25.19 -14.25
N GLY A 214 10.51 26.01 -15.13
CA GLY A 214 11.21 26.48 -16.35
C GLY A 214 11.04 25.55 -17.56
N MET A 215 11.37 26.09 -18.73
CA MET A 215 11.19 25.48 -20.03
C MET A 215 12.05 24.22 -20.21
N TYR A 216 11.43 23.14 -20.58
CA TYR A 216 12.13 22.00 -21.17
C TYR A 216 12.01 22.17 -22.70
N GLY A 217 13.04 22.78 -23.26
CA GLY A 217 13.19 22.86 -24.73
C GLY A 217 13.55 21.52 -25.33
#